data_dfd9c6a836103a241501810f951084f9
#
_entry.id   dfd9c6a836103a241501810f951084f9
#
_cell.length_a   1.000
_cell.length_b   1.000
_cell.length_c   1.000
_cell.angle_alpha   90.00
_cell.angle_beta   90.00
_cell.angle_gamma   90.00
#
_symmetry.space_group_name_H-M   'P 1'
#
loop_
_entity.id
_entity.type
_entity.pdbx_description
1 polymer ?
#
loop_
_entity_poly.entity_id
_entity_poly.type
_entity_poly.pdbx_seq_one_letter_code
_entity_poly.pdbx_strand_id
1 'polypeptide(L)'
;MTMADTISSDLNSPDGPFWHRIQTAPIDCGAAQQWLSADIVGAAGATVLFTGQVRSEQGQVSALSLEHYPGMSEKVLAGLIREVAQRWPLLRALAWHRVGDMGAGDAIVVVGVAAAHRQAAFEACSCLMDRVKTEVPLWKKVSGPDGSDWVDARDADLAAARRWHDSGEADER
;
A
#
# COMPACT_ATOMS: atom_id res chain seq x y z
N MET A 1 28.29 -7.01 15.00
CA MET A 1 27.06 -7.61 14.48
C MET A 1 25.96 -6.58 14.68
N THR A 2 25.72 -5.76 13.69
CA THR A 2 24.81 -4.59 13.74
C THR A 2 23.38 -5.07 13.47
N MET A 3 22.39 -4.48 14.15
CA MET A 3 20.94 -4.78 13.99
C MET A 3 20.42 -4.64 12.54
N ALA A 4 21.23 -4.18 11.60
CA ALA A 4 20.86 -4.01 10.20
C ALA A 4 20.80 -5.33 9.39
N ASP A 5 21.47 -6.39 9.84
CA ASP A 5 21.59 -7.63 9.06
C ASP A 5 20.45 -8.65 9.29
N THR A 6 19.57 -8.42 10.28
CA THR A 6 18.49 -9.36 10.63
C THR A 6 17.15 -9.05 9.92
N ILE A 7 17.06 -7.92 9.21
CA ILE A 7 15.80 -7.48 8.56
C ILE A 7 15.60 -8.09 7.16
N SER A 8 16.55 -8.88 6.67
CA SER A 8 16.64 -9.23 5.24
C SER A 8 15.81 -10.43 4.77
N SER A 9 15.23 -11.28 5.64
CA SER A 9 14.61 -12.55 5.18
C SER A 9 13.10 -12.68 5.37
N ASP A 10 12.42 -11.86 6.19
CA ASP A 10 11.03 -12.15 6.60
C ASP A 10 9.97 -11.10 6.26
N LEU A 11 10.23 -10.20 5.31
CA LEU A 11 9.25 -9.16 4.93
C LEU A 11 8.04 -9.69 4.13
N ASN A 12 7.98 -10.98 3.84
CA ASN A 12 6.85 -11.61 3.16
C ASN A 12 6.17 -12.68 4.03
N SER A 13 6.37 -12.64 5.33
CA SER A 13 5.79 -13.58 6.26
C SER A 13 4.62 -12.94 7.03
N PRO A 14 3.49 -13.64 7.17
CA PRO A 14 2.43 -13.23 8.08
C PRO A 14 2.90 -13.17 9.56
N ASP A 15 4.02 -13.78 9.88
CA ASP A 15 4.59 -13.86 11.23
C ASP A 15 5.46 -12.64 11.59
N GLY A 16 5.86 -11.82 10.58
CA GLY A 16 6.67 -10.62 10.78
C GLY A 16 5.84 -9.37 11.07
N PRO A 17 6.49 -8.24 11.43
CA PRO A 17 5.79 -6.97 11.67
C PRO A 17 5.35 -6.26 10.39
N PHE A 18 5.90 -6.66 9.22
CA PHE A 18 5.62 -6.05 7.93
C PHE A 18 5.21 -7.10 6.91
N TRP A 19 4.11 -6.84 6.19
CA TRP A 19 3.58 -7.81 5.23
C TRP A 19 3.17 -7.15 3.93
N HIS A 20 3.74 -7.62 2.82
CA HIS A 20 3.35 -7.18 1.48
C HIS A 20 2.85 -8.36 0.65
N ARG A 21 1.95 -8.07 -0.29
CA ARG A 21 1.38 -9.07 -1.18
C ARG A 21 0.91 -8.44 -2.49
N ILE A 22 1.23 -9.10 -3.61
CA ILE A 22 0.56 -8.87 -4.90
C ILE A 22 -0.14 -10.16 -5.27
N GLN A 23 -1.45 -10.09 -5.58
CA GLN A 23 -2.27 -11.27 -5.77
C GLN A 23 -3.37 -11.04 -6.82
N THR A 24 -3.82 -12.11 -7.48
CA THR A 24 -4.98 -12.10 -8.38
C THR A 24 -6.29 -12.39 -7.64
N ALA A 25 -6.23 -13.13 -6.54
CA ALA A 25 -7.39 -13.40 -5.71
C ALA A 25 -7.97 -12.13 -5.07
N PRO A 26 -9.27 -12.06 -4.77
CA PRO A 26 -9.87 -10.97 -4.02
C PRO A 26 -9.14 -10.71 -2.70
N ILE A 27 -9.05 -9.43 -2.30
CA ILE A 27 -8.43 -9.04 -1.04
C ILE A 27 -9.45 -9.21 0.09
N ASP A 28 -9.08 -9.96 1.12
CA ASP A 28 -9.85 -10.04 2.37
C ASP A 28 -9.43 -8.89 3.30
N CYS A 29 -10.19 -7.80 3.28
CA CYS A 29 -9.95 -6.63 4.13
C CYS A 29 -10.14 -6.96 5.62
N GLY A 30 -10.98 -7.94 5.97
CA GLY A 30 -11.17 -8.42 7.34
C GLY A 30 -9.91 -9.10 7.86
N ALA A 31 -9.31 -9.97 7.05
CA ALA A 31 -8.05 -10.62 7.39
C ALA A 31 -6.91 -9.60 7.55
N ALA A 32 -6.85 -8.56 6.71
CA ALA A 32 -5.89 -7.48 6.84
C ALA A 32 -6.03 -6.73 8.18
N GLN A 33 -7.27 -6.38 8.57
CA GLN A 33 -7.55 -5.72 9.85
C GLN A 33 -7.20 -6.60 11.03
N GLN A 34 -7.55 -7.89 10.99
CA GLN A 34 -7.21 -8.84 12.04
C GLN A 34 -5.70 -8.97 12.23
N TRP A 35 -4.97 -9.09 11.13
CA TRP A 35 -3.51 -9.18 11.19
C TRP A 35 -2.87 -7.92 11.77
N LEU A 36 -3.34 -6.72 11.39
CA LEU A 36 -2.84 -5.45 11.94
C LEU A 36 -3.00 -5.34 13.45
N SER A 37 -3.99 -6.00 14.03
CA SER A 37 -4.30 -5.93 15.46
C SER A 37 -3.76 -7.12 16.26
N ALA A 38 -3.27 -8.17 15.58
CA ALA A 38 -2.79 -9.37 16.24
C ALA A 38 -1.48 -9.12 17.01
N ASP A 39 -1.31 -9.77 18.15
CA ASP A 39 -0.07 -9.83 18.95
C ASP A 39 0.54 -8.47 19.39
N ILE A 40 -0.19 -7.37 19.22
CA ILE A 40 0.21 -6.02 19.64
C ILE A 40 -0.77 -5.38 20.63
N VAL A 41 -1.54 -6.22 21.31
CA VAL A 41 -2.54 -5.78 22.29
C VAL A 41 -1.85 -4.99 23.42
N GLY A 42 -2.36 -3.78 23.69
CA GLY A 42 -1.80 -2.89 24.69
C GLY A 42 -0.59 -2.05 24.20
N ALA A 43 0.05 -2.39 23.09
CA ALA A 43 1.14 -1.60 22.51
C ALA A 43 0.63 -0.61 21.45
N ALA A 44 -0.36 -1.00 20.64
CA ALA A 44 -0.96 -0.12 19.63
C ALA A 44 -2.04 0.77 20.26
N GLY A 45 -1.89 2.08 20.08
CA GLY A 45 -2.92 3.07 20.38
C GLY A 45 -3.73 3.49 19.16
N ALA A 46 -3.26 3.15 17.95
CA ALA A 46 -3.94 3.49 16.71
C ALA A 46 -3.64 2.47 15.60
N THR A 47 -4.69 2.10 14.86
CA THR A 47 -4.61 1.33 13.61
C THR A 47 -5.36 2.10 12.53
N VAL A 48 -4.73 2.28 11.37
CA VAL A 48 -5.34 2.88 10.18
C VAL A 48 -5.30 1.85 9.07
N LEU A 49 -6.45 1.61 8.44
CA LEU A 49 -6.59 0.77 7.27
C LEU A 49 -7.25 1.56 6.14
N PHE A 50 -6.56 1.68 5.03
CA PHE A 50 -7.08 2.23 3.79
C PHE A 50 -7.43 1.10 2.83
N THR A 51 -8.60 1.18 2.20
CA THR A 51 -9.03 0.27 1.13
C THR A 51 -9.37 1.09 -0.11
N GLY A 52 -8.67 0.82 -1.21
CA GLY A 52 -8.99 1.35 -2.53
C GLY A 52 -9.87 0.37 -3.30
N GLN A 53 -10.91 0.88 -3.98
CA GLN A 53 -11.88 0.08 -4.74
C GLN A 53 -12.04 0.59 -6.17
N VAL A 54 -12.47 -0.29 -7.06
CA VAL A 54 -12.85 0.07 -8.43
C VAL A 54 -14.13 0.92 -8.39
N ARG A 55 -14.07 2.15 -8.92
CA ARG A 55 -15.23 3.02 -9.07
C ARG A 55 -15.84 2.84 -10.46
N SER A 56 -17.14 2.79 -10.54
CA SER A 56 -17.87 2.69 -11.81
C SER A 56 -17.82 3.97 -12.67
N GLU A 57 -17.42 5.12 -12.08
CA GLU A 57 -17.39 6.42 -12.74
C GLU A 57 -18.70 6.71 -13.52
N GLN A 58 -19.82 6.60 -12.84
CA GLN A 58 -21.17 6.77 -13.40
C GLN A 58 -21.52 5.77 -14.54
N GLY A 59 -21.00 4.56 -14.45
CA GLY A 59 -21.24 3.51 -15.46
C GLY A 59 -20.28 3.53 -16.64
N GLN A 60 -19.31 4.45 -16.67
CA GLN A 60 -18.30 4.52 -17.74
C GLN A 60 -17.18 3.49 -17.55
N VAL A 61 -16.97 3.01 -16.33
CA VAL A 61 -16.00 1.96 -16.04
C VAL A 61 -16.73 0.68 -15.68
N SER A 62 -16.68 -0.32 -16.55
CA SER A 62 -17.25 -1.65 -16.31
C SER A 62 -16.24 -2.60 -15.68
N ALA A 63 -14.96 -2.46 -16.04
CA ALA A 63 -13.88 -3.27 -15.50
C ALA A 63 -12.56 -2.49 -15.46
N LEU A 64 -11.74 -2.86 -14.51
CA LEU A 64 -10.35 -2.44 -14.37
C LEU A 64 -9.47 -3.67 -14.47
N SER A 65 -8.44 -3.63 -15.31
CA SER A 65 -7.39 -4.63 -15.34
C SER A 65 -6.06 -4.00 -14.93
N LEU A 66 -5.35 -4.66 -14.02
CA LEU A 66 -4.02 -4.26 -13.60
C LEU A 66 -3.01 -5.34 -13.96
N GLU A 67 -1.94 -4.94 -14.62
CA GLU A 67 -0.77 -5.76 -14.85
C GLU A 67 0.39 -5.28 -13.97
N HIS A 68 1.29 -6.19 -13.60
CA HIS A 68 2.47 -5.86 -12.81
C HIS A 68 3.70 -6.53 -13.40
N TYR A 69 4.87 -6.14 -12.95
CA TYR A 69 6.13 -6.80 -13.28
C TYR A 69 6.51 -7.74 -12.14
N PRO A 70 6.28 -9.08 -12.29
CA PRO A 70 6.54 -10.05 -11.24
C PRO A 70 7.97 -9.97 -10.70
N GLY A 71 8.12 -10.00 -9.39
CA GLY A 71 9.39 -9.86 -8.68
C GLY A 71 9.83 -8.41 -8.48
N MET A 72 9.67 -7.52 -9.49
CA MET A 72 10.02 -6.12 -9.36
C MET A 72 8.98 -5.36 -8.51
N SER A 73 7.70 -5.54 -8.81
CA SER A 73 6.62 -4.85 -8.09
C SER A 73 6.60 -5.25 -6.61
N GLU A 74 6.81 -6.53 -6.30
CA GLU A 74 6.94 -7.02 -4.92
C GLU A 74 8.14 -6.43 -4.21
N LYS A 75 9.29 -6.36 -4.89
CA LYS A 75 10.52 -5.78 -4.33
C LYS A 75 10.36 -4.29 -4.01
N VAL A 76 9.73 -3.53 -4.91
CA VAL A 76 9.43 -2.11 -4.68
C VAL A 76 8.48 -1.96 -3.51
N LEU A 77 7.39 -2.73 -3.48
CA LEU A 77 6.40 -2.66 -2.40
C LEU A 77 7.01 -2.97 -1.04
N ALA A 78 7.88 -3.99 -0.95
CA ALA A 78 8.64 -4.31 0.25
C ALA A 78 9.59 -3.18 0.68
N GLY A 79 10.23 -2.52 -0.28
CA GLY A 79 11.10 -1.37 -0.05
C GLY A 79 10.33 -0.20 0.57
N LEU A 80 9.16 0.13 0.01
CA LEU A 80 8.31 1.20 0.50
C LEU A 80 7.87 1.01 1.95
N ILE A 81 7.45 -0.21 2.32
CA ILE A 81 7.07 -0.52 3.70
C ILE A 81 8.25 -0.30 4.65
N ARG A 82 9.46 -0.75 4.27
CA ARG A 82 10.66 -0.56 5.10
C ARG A 82 11.02 0.92 5.29
N GLU A 83 11.01 1.71 4.23
CA GLU A 83 11.32 3.13 4.28
C GLU A 83 10.31 3.90 5.14
N VAL A 84 9.02 3.58 5.01
CA VAL A 84 7.97 4.16 5.85
C VAL A 84 8.17 3.76 7.32
N ALA A 85 8.51 2.51 7.60
CA ALA A 85 8.79 2.03 8.96
C ALA A 85 10.08 2.60 9.58
N GLN A 86 11.02 3.08 8.76
CA GLN A 86 12.19 3.82 9.25
C GLN A 86 11.85 5.26 9.65
N ARG A 87 10.83 5.85 8.99
CA ARG A 87 10.43 7.23 9.23
C ARG A 87 9.45 7.39 10.40
N TRP A 88 8.58 6.42 10.62
CA TRP A 88 7.60 6.42 11.71
C TRP A 88 7.75 5.17 12.57
N PRO A 89 7.60 5.29 13.91
CA PRO A 89 7.68 4.13 14.82
C PRO A 89 6.42 3.26 14.68
N LEU A 90 6.44 2.35 13.71
CA LEU A 90 5.33 1.44 13.42
C LEU A 90 5.50 0.11 14.15
N LEU A 91 4.41 -0.41 14.68
CA LEU A 91 4.33 -1.75 15.26
C LEU A 91 4.05 -2.79 14.18
N ARG A 92 3.17 -2.45 13.23
CA ARG A 92 2.86 -3.26 12.05
C ARG A 92 2.57 -2.39 10.84
N ALA A 93 2.90 -2.89 9.64
CA ALA A 93 2.52 -2.30 8.38
C ALA A 93 2.23 -3.38 7.35
N LEU A 94 1.19 -3.18 6.54
CA LEU A 94 0.90 -4.02 5.39
C LEU A 94 0.55 -3.21 4.15
N ALA A 95 0.84 -3.80 2.99
CA ALA A 95 0.37 -3.32 1.70
C ALA A 95 0.06 -4.53 0.81
N TRP A 96 -1.22 -4.76 0.53
CA TRP A 96 -1.68 -5.82 -0.37
C TRP A 96 -2.29 -5.20 -1.61
N HIS A 97 -1.85 -5.63 -2.77
CA HIS A 97 -2.34 -5.13 -4.04
C HIS A 97 -2.92 -6.27 -4.89
N ARG A 98 -4.10 -6.06 -5.48
CA ARG A 98 -4.69 -7.00 -6.43
C ARG A 98 -4.30 -6.60 -7.85
N VAL A 99 -4.08 -7.59 -8.68
CA VAL A 99 -3.81 -7.48 -10.11
C VAL A 99 -4.75 -8.39 -10.90
N GLY A 100 -4.77 -8.25 -12.22
CA GLY A 100 -5.74 -8.93 -13.08
C GLY A 100 -7.05 -8.15 -13.19
N ASP A 101 -8.09 -8.83 -13.62
CA ASP A 101 -9.39 -8.21 -13.89
C ASP A 101 -10.22 -8.02 -12.62
N MET A 102 -10.82 -6.84 -12.51
CA MET A 102 -11.63 -6.42 -11.36
C MET A 102 -12.86 -5.66 -11.83
N GLY A 103 -13.99 -5.95 -11.21
CA GLY A 103 -15.26 -5.24 -11.44
C GLY A 103 -15.46 -4.06 -10.50
N ALA A 104 -16.47 -3.24 -10.78
CA ALA A 104 -16.87 -2.14 -9.90
C ALA A 104 -17.16 -2.65 -8.48
N GLY A 105 -16.60 -1.99 -7.46
CA GLY A 105 -16.73 -2.36 -6.06
C GLY A 105 -15.63 -3.30 -5.56
N ASP A 106 -14.88 -3.96 -6.43
CA ASP A 106 -13.79 -4.84 -6.02
C ASP A 106 -12.68 -4.03 -5.31
N ALA A 107 -12.11 -4.61 -4.25
CA ALA A 107 -10.94 -4.06 -3.59
C ALA A 107 -9.69 -4.25 -4.48
N ILE A 108 -9.00 -3.14 -4.75
CA ILE A 108 -7.76 -3.09 -5.56
C ILE A 108 -6.55 -3.17 -4.67
N VAL A 109 -6.58 -2.44 -3.57
CA VAL A 109 -5.44 -2.26 -2.67
C VAL A 109 -5.92 -2.10 -1.24
N VAL A 110 -5.18 -2.67 -0.32
CA VAL A 110 -5.30 -2.41 1.12
C VAL A 110 -3.94 -2.00 1.64
N VAL A 111 -3.89 -0.86 2.31
CA VAL A 111 -2.71 -0.37 3.03
C VAL A 111 -3.09 -0.17 4.48
N GLY A 112 -2.30 -0.69 5.40
CA GLY A 112 -2.60 -0.55 6.81
C GLY A 112 -1.35 -0.42 7.65
N VAL A 113 -1.49 0.30 8.76
CA VAL A 113 -0.43 0.48 9.75
C VAL A 113 -1.00 0.46 11.16
N ALA A 114 -0.20 -0.01 12.12
CA ALA A 114 -0.46 0.09 13.54
C ALA A 114 0.70 0.81 14.23
N ALA A 115 0.40 1.77 15.08
CA ALA A 115 1.37 2.56 15.82
C ALA A 115 0.87 2.88 17.24
N ALA A 116 1.78 3.32 18.12
CA ALA A 116 1.41 3.76 19.47
C ALA A 116 0.50 4.99 19.46
N HIS A 117 0.65 5.88 18.47
CA HIS A 117 -0.06 7.16 18.39
C HIS A 117 -0.70 7.38 17.03
N ARG A 118 -1.92 7.99 17.03
CA ARG A 118 -2.72 8.23 15.82
C ARG A 118 -2.01 9.06 14.75
N GLN A 119 -1.19 10.03 15.13
CA GLN A 119 -0.50 10.91 14.17
C GLN A 119 0.43 10.07 13.28
N ALA A 120 1.31 9.27 13.87
CA ALA A 120 2.20 8.38 13.12
C ALA A 120 1.41 7.41 12.24
N ALA A 121 0.29 6.86 12.74
CA ALA A 121 -0.53 5.92 11.98
C ALA A 121 -1.17 6.58 10.74
N PHE A 122 -1.73 7.78 10.86
CA PHE A 122 -2.32 8.50 9.71
C PHE A 122 -1.26 8.93 8.69
N GLU A 123 -0.18 9.53 9.15
CA GLU A 123 0.89 10.02 8.27
C GLU A 123 1.56 8.87 7.52
N ALA A 124 1.93 7.80 8.23
CA ALA A 124 2.57 6.63 7.64
C ALA A 124 1.65 5.91 6.63
N CYS A 125 0.36 5.72 6.95
CA CYS A 125 -0.60 5.10 6.05
C CYS A 125 -0.80 5.93 4.78
N SER A 126 -0.94 7.25 4.93
CA SER A 126 -1.07 8.17 3.80
C SER A 126 0.18 8.18 2.93
N CYS A 127 1.37 8.27 3.53
CA CYS A 127 2.65 8.20 2.83
C CYS A 127 2.80 6.89 2.06
N LEU A 128 2.53 5.76 2.71
CA LEU A 128 2.64 4.45 2.08
C LEU A 128 1.68 4.32 0.89
N MET A 129 0.42 4.77 1.03
CA MET A 129 -0.56 4.71 -0.05
C MET A 129 -0.17 5.58 -1.25
N ASP A 130 0.25 6.83 -1.02
CA ASP A 130 0.68 7.74 -2.08
C ASP A 130 1.86 7.15 -2.87
N ARG A 131 2.82 6.57 -2.17
CA ARG A 131 4.00 5.96 -2.77
C ARG A 131 3.69 4.65 -3.48
N VAL A 132 2.84 3.80 -2.93
CA VAL A 132 2.35 2.58 -3.61
C VAL A 132 1.74 2.94 -4.95
N LYS A 133 0.95 4.00 -5.00
CA LYS A 133 0.24 4.42 -6.22
C LYS A 133 1.16 4.97 -7.31
N THR A 134 2.31 5.51 -6.93
CA THR A 134 3.22 6.21 -7.87
C THR A 134 4.51 5.47 -8.16
N GLU A 135 4.98 4.61 -7.26
CA GLU A 135 6.29 3.98 -7.37
C GLU A 135 6.24 2.48 -7.70
N VAL A 136 5.15 1.78 -7.30
CA VAL A 136 5.01 0.37 -7.65
C VAL A 136 4.69 0.22 -9.14
N PRO A 137 5.49 -0.56 -9.91
CA PRO A 137 5.26 -0.73 -11.34
C PRO A 137 3.96 -1.52 -11.60
N LEU A 138 2.88 -0.78 -11.85
CA LEU A 138 1.55 -1.31 -12.15
C LEU A 138 1.01 -0.58 -13.39
N TRP A 139 0.55 -1.33 -14.39
CA TRP A 139 -0.09 -0.80 -15.58
C TRP A 139 -1.59 -0.98 -15.50
N LYS A 140 -2.32 0.13 -15.65
CA LYS A 140 -3.76 0.18 -15.51
C LYS A 140 -4.43 0.25 -16.87
N LYS A 141 -5.34 -0.71 -17.14
CA LYS A 141 -6.23 -0.71 -18.29
C LYS A 141 -7.68 -0.58 -17.81
N VAL A 142 -8.42 0.37 -18.36
CA VAL A 142 -9.82 0.62 -18.04
C VAL A 142 -10.68 0.19 -19.23
N SER A 143 -11.74 -0.55 -18.97
CA SER A 143 -12.74 -0.95 -19.96
C SER A 143 -14.07 -0.28 -19.67
N GLY A 144 -14.74 0.19 -20.71
CA GLY A 144 -16.05 0.85 -20.65
C GLY A 144 -16.86 0.61 -21.92
N PRO A 145 -18.01 1.29 -22.10
CA PRO A 145 -18.87 1.13 -23.26
C PRO A 145 -18.19 1.41 -24.61
N ASP A 146 -17.21 2.33 -24.60
CA ASP A 146 -16.52 2.81 -25.81
C ASP A 146 -15.22 2.04 -26.11
N GLY A 147 -14.90 1.00 -25.32
CA GLY A 147 -13.69 0.21 -25.51
C GLY A 147 -12.82 0.10 -24.27
N SER A 148 -11.52 -0.14 -24.46
CA SER A 148 -10.55 -0.26 -23.38
C SER A 148 -9.27 0.48 -23.70
N ASP A 149 -8.78 1.29 -22.73
CA ASP A 149 -7.57 2.09 -22.85
C ASP A 149 -6.62 1.91 -21.68
N TRP A 150 -5.32 2.02 -21.95
CA TRP A 150 -4.30 2.14 -20.92
C TRP A 150 -4.33 3.54 -20.31
N VAL A 151 -4.22 3.62 -18.99
CA VAL A 151 -4.34 4.88 -18.25
C VAL A 151 -3.06 5.13 -17.46
N ASP A 152 -2.43 6.29 -17.70
CA ASP A 152 -1.27 6.75 -16.95
C ASP A 152 -1.63 7.23 -15.53
N ALA A 153 -0.61 7.35 -14.68
CA ALA A 153 -0.76 7.94 -13.35
C ALA A 153 -1.25 9.39 -13.47
N ARG A 154 -2.16 9.79 -12.58
CA ARG A 154 -2.70 11.17 -12.57
C ARG A 154 -1.68 12.13 -11.96
N ASP A 155 -1.60 13.36 -12.48
CA ASP A 155 -0.74 14.43 -11.94
C ASP A 155 -0.98 14.68 -10.45
N ALA A 156 -2.22 14.56 -9.98
CA ALA A 156 -2.57 14.68 -8.57
C ALA A 156 -1.91 13.61 -7.68
N ASP A 157 -1.73 12.41 -8.20
CA ASP A 157 -1.08 11.31 -7.47
C ASP A 157 0.43 11.55 -7.36
N LEU A 158 1.05 12.05 -8.44
CA LEU A 158 2.45 12.45 -8.44
C LEU A 158 2.72 13.62 -7.48
N ALA A 159 1.81 14.60 -7.42
CA ALA A 159 1.89 15.72 -6.49
C ALA A 159 1.75 15.26 -5.02
N ALA A 160 0.83 14.33 -4.76
CA ALA A 160 0.65 13.77 -3.42
C ALA A 160 1.90 13.02 -2.93
N ALA A 161 2.58 12.27 -3.80
CA ALA A 161 3.80 11.55 -3.44
C ALA A 161 4.98 12.51 -3.17
N ARG A 162 5.11 13.60 -3.94
CA ARG A 162 6.21 14.59 -3.80
C ARG A 162 6.29 15.20 -2.41
N ARG A 163 5.16 15.47 -1.75
CA ARG A 163 5.13 16.04 -0.39
C ARG A 163 5.91 15.23 0.64
N TRP A 164 6.10 13.94 0.38
CA TRP A 164 6.81 13.04 1.29
C TRP A 164 8.32 13.03 1.06
N HIS A 165 8.80 13.46 -0.12
CA HIS A 165 10.23 13.61 -0.42
C HIS A 165 10.79 14.91 0.19
N ASP A 166 10.03 16.01 0.12
CA ASP A 166 10.48 17.33 0.57
C ASP A 166 10.54 17.47 2.11
N SER A 167 9.79 16.66 2.86
CA SER A 167 9.74 16.71 4.32
C SER A 167 10.92 16.00 5.01
N GLY A 168 11.87 15.44 4.27
CA GLY A 168 13.10 14.83 4.80
C GLY A 168 14.24 15.82 5.09
N GLU A 169 14.18 17.05 4.56
CA GLU A 169 15.26 18.04 4.70
C GLU A 169 15.02 19.12 5.77
N ALA A 170 13.89 19.07 6.49
CA ALA A 170 13.49 20.17 7.40
C ALA A 170 13.92 20.01 8.87
N ASP A 171 14.66 18.96 9.26
CA ASP A 171 15.00 18.71 10.68
C ASP A 171 16.50 18.84 11.01
N GLU A 172 17.27 19.57 10.19
CA GLU A 172 18.64 19.96 10.50
C GLU A 172 18.78 21.47 10.72
N ARG A 173 17.96 22.07 11.63
CA ARG A 173 18.29 23.41 12.14
C ARG A 173 17.97 23.55 13.62
#